data_d1407845cc7f67904c4a9a073d70181e
#
_entry.id   d1407845cc7f67904c4a9a073d70181e
#
_cell.length_a   1.000
_cell.length_b   1.000
_cell.length_c   1.000
_cell.angle_alpha   90.00
_cell.angle_beta   90.00
_cell.angle_gamma   90.00
#
_symmetry.space_group_name_H-M   'P 1'
#
loop_
_entity.id
_entity.type
_entity.pdbx_description
1 polymer ?
#
loop_
_entity_poly.entity_id
_entity_poly.type
_entity_poly.pdbx_seq_one_letter_code
_entity_poly.pdbx_strand_id
1 'polypeptide(L)'
;MKCFIGGFMPIITTQDFTEEGRLQIGTFAPDIGQPAENVLVRISYSGDDEILEEMITDASGQTPVINLPAPPIEYSMELTETRPYSDYDIQVIMDGYRPMIIQGVQILPETTAFQDIRLQPENNNSVGERIVSISDHTLWGTFPPKTPEAEVKELPPSTGYVVLPNPVIPEFIIVHDGRPNDASAPNYWVPFAEYIKNVASCEIYANWPQSTITANVLAILSFTLNRVYTEWYRGQGFDFTITSSTAYDHAFSYGRNIFEEISTVVDDIFTSFITRPGIRQPLLTQYCDGKNVICPNWMTQWGSKTLGDQGYSAIDILKSFYGYDIYLMQAQRVQGVPVSFPGTPLQTGSTSEYVRIIQEQLNAISNKYPAINKVRVDGVFGPETRRAVETFQEIFRLSADGIVGFNTWYRISHIYVAVTRIAELS
;
A
#
# COMPACT_ATOMS: atom_id res chain seq x y z
N MET A 1 2.94 -43.27 -18.86
CA MET A 1 2.34 -42.39 -19.85
C MET A 1 1.58 -41.34 -19.05
N LYS A 2 2.23 -40.19 -18.71
CA LYS A 2 1.64 -39.09 -17.93
C LYS A 2 1.26 -38.00 -18.92
N CYS A 3 -0.02 -37.80 -19.15
CA CYS A 3 -0.53 -36.62 -19.85
C CYS A 3 -0.43 -35.41 -18.90
N PHE A 4 0.49 -34.49 -19.19
CA PHE A 4 0.42 -33.12 -18.71
C PHE A 4 -0.67 -32.42 -19.52
N ILE A 5 -1.79 -32.14 -18.88
CA ILE A 5 -2.77 -31.17 -19.39
C ILE A 5 -2.25 -29.80 -18.95
N GLY A 6 -1.47 -29.16 -19.81
CA GLY A 6 -1.15 -27.74 -19.68
C GLY A 6 -2.43 -26.95 -19.92
N GLY A 7 -2.96 -26.29 -18.91
CA GLY A 7 -4.01 -25.30 -19.08
C GLY A 7 -3.44 -24.14 -19.95
N PHE A 8 -4.01 -23.94 -21.13
CA PHE A 8 -3.77 -22.74 -21.94
C PHE A 8 -4.39 -21.57 -21.15
N MET A 9 -3.56 -20.74 -20.52
CA MET A 9 -4.01 -19.39 -20.18
C MET A 9 -4.26 -18.64 -21.50
N PRO A 10 -5.43 -17.98 -21.67
CA PRO A 10 -5.65 -17.16 -22.83
C PRO A 10 -4.60 -16.02 -22.83
N ILE A 11 -3.77 -15.96 -23.85
CA ILE A 11 -2.90 -14.83 -24.10
C ILE A 11 -3.83 -13.68 -24.49
N ILE A 12 -3.94 -12.65 -23.63
CA ILE A 12 -4.66 -11.42 -24.00
C ILE A 12 -3.87 -10.81 -25.16
N THR A 13 -4.49 -10.73 -26.30
CA THR A 13 -3.91 -10.03 -27.45
C THR A 13 -4.12 -8.53 -27.27
N THR A 14 -3.24 -7.69 -27.78
CA THR A 14 -3.37 -6.21 -27.74
C THR A 14 -4.67 -5.70 -28.39
N GLN A 15 -5.41 -6.56 -29.09
CA GLN A 15 -6.73 -6.26 -29.65
C GLN A 15 -7.86 -6.19 -28.61
N ASP A 16 -7.65 -6.73 -27.39
CA ASP A 16 -8.64 -6.73 -26.31
C ASP A 16 -8.52 -5.47 -25.43
N PHE A 17 -7.55 -4.58 -25.66
CA PHE A 17 -7.36 -3.35 -24.92
C PHE A 17 -8.17 -2.22 -25.56
N THR A 18 -9.39 -2.02 -25.07
CA THR A 18 -10.34 -1.03 -25.59
C THR A 18 -10.47 0.19 -24.70
N GLU A 19 -9.89 0.15 -23.51
CA GLU A 19 -9.89 1.22 -22.52
C GLU A 19 -8.47 1.61 -22.10
N GLU A 20 -8.37 2.54 -21.18
CA GLU A 20 -7.10 3.05 -20.68
C GLU A 20 -7.10 3.12 -19.15
N GLY A 21 -5.94 2.86 -18.58
CA GLY A 21 -5.61 3.21 -17.21
C GLY A 21 -4.40 4.16 -17.17
N ARG A 22 -4.14 4.75 -16.04
CA ARG A 22 -3.05 5.73 -15.89
C ARG A 22 -1.91 5.15 -15.07
N LEU A 23 -0.68 5.58 -15.39
CA LEU A 23 0.51 5.22 -14.66
C LEU A 23 1.37 6.45 -14.38
N GLN A 24 1.87 6.56 -13.16
CA GLN A 24 2.95 7.47 -12.78
C GLN A 24 4.07 6.69 -12.09
N ILE A 25 5.31 6.95 -12.45
CA ILE A 25 6.48 6.30 -11.87
C ILE A 25 7.21 7.29 -10.97
N GLY A 26 7.53 6.84 -9.74
CA GLY A 26 8.38 7.55 -8.80
C GLY A 26 9.73 6.84 -8.67
N THR A 27 10.84 7.57 -8.73
CA THR A 27 12.19 7.03 -8.53
C THR A 27 12.87 7.69 -7.34
N PHE A 28 13.50 6.86 -6.50
CA PHE A 28 14.12 7.31 -5.26
C PHE A 28 15.54 6.75 -5.15
N ALA A 29 16.44 7.57 -4.62
CA ALA A 29 17.77 7.13 -4.24
C ALA A 29 17.70 6.06 -3.13
N PRO A 30 18.77 5.31 -2.85
CA PRO A 30 18.81 4.31 -1.78
C PRO A 30 18.48 4.89 -0.41
N ASP A 31 18.87 6.15 -0.18
CA ASP A 31 18.52 6.90 1.01
C ASP A 31 17.01 7.18 1.03
N ILE A 32 16.35 6.78 2.12
CA ILE A 32 14.92 6.94 2.28
C ILE A 32 14.50 8.40 2.08
N GLY A 33 13.49 8.61 1.23
CA GLY A 33 12.89 9.93 1.00
C GLY A 33 13.68 10.89 0.11
N GLN A 34 14.74 10.45 -0.58
CA GLN A 34 15.43 11.31 -1.55
C GLN A 34 14.96 10.98 -2.97
N PRO A 35 14.31 11.92 -3.69
CA PRO A 35 13.94 11.73 -5.08
C PRO A 35 15.17 11.56 -5.98
N ALA A 36 15.04 10.78 -7.05
CA ALA A 36 16.06 10.63 -8.08
C ALA A 36 15.59 11.31 -9.37
N GLU A 37 16.22 12.44 -9.69
CA GLU A 37 15.95 13.20 -10.91
C GLU A 37 16.77 12.66 -12.09
N ASN A 38 16.26 12.87 -13.31
CA ASN A 38 16.93 12.49 -14.57
C ASN A 38 17.12 10.96 -14.75
N VAL A 39 16.25 10.14 -14.17
CA VAL A 39 16.22 8.70 -14.39
C VAL A 39 15.50 8.43 -15.69
N LEU A 40 16.14 7.69 -16.60
CA LEU A 40 15.52 7.20 -17.81
C LEU A 40 14.57 6.04 -17.47
N VAL A 41 13.32 6.16 -17.89
CA VAL A 41 12.25 5.18 -17.70
C VAL A 41 11.75 4.74 -19.05
N ARG A 42 11.69 3.42 -19.27
CA ARG A 42 11.13 2.77 -20.45
C ARG A 42 10.01 1.83 -20.07
N ILE A 43 8.97 1.80 -20.87
CA ILE A 43 7.80 0.95 -20.65
C ILE A 43 7.57 0.12 -21.91
N SER A 44 7.36 -1.18 -21.72
CA SER A 44 6.95 -2.14 -22.74
C SER A 44 5.77 -2.98 -22.26
N TYR A 45 5.07 -3.69 -23.16
CA TYR A 45 4.20 -4.77 -22.71
C TYR A 45 5.02 -5.85 -22.05
N SER A 46 4.45 -6.52 -21.03
CA SER A 46 5.17 -7.55 -20.31
C SER A 46 5.57 -8.70 -21.23
N GLY A 47 6.89 -8.97 -21.25
CA GLY A 47 7.48 -9.99 -22.12
C GLY A 47 7.71 -9.55 -23.58
N ASP A 48 7.55 -8.27 -23.90
CA ASP A 48 7.86 -7.69 -25.20
C ASP A 48 9.08 -6.75 -25.10
N ASP A 49 9.91 -6.72 -26.11
CA ASP A 49 11.08 -5.85 -26.21
C ASP A 49 10.75 -4.48 -26.85
N GLU A 50 9.54 -4.31 -27.43
CA GLU A 50 9.11 -3.06 -28.05
C GLU A 50 8.80 -2.00 -26.99
N ILE A 51 9.53 -0.87 -27.03
CA ILE A 51 9.33 0.24 -26.12
C ILE A 51 8.10 1.03 -26.57
N LEU A 52 7.09 1.10 -25.71
CA LEU A 52 5.88 1.89 -25.92
C LEU A 52 6.08 3.36 -25.53
N GLU A 53 6.74 3.59 -24.39
CA GLU A 53 6.97 4.91 -23.84
C GLU A 53 8.40 5.04 -23.27
N GLU A 54 9.01 6.21 -23.48
CA GLU A 54 10.29 6.57 -22.91
C GLU A 54 10.20 7.97 -22.30
N MET A 55 10.62 8.14 -21.05
CA MET A 55 10.52 9.39 -20.31
C MET A 55 11.62 9.54 -19.30
N ILE A 56 11.74 10.75 -18.73
CA ILE A 56 12.76 11.09 -17.71
C ILE A 56 12.05 11.67 -16.50
N THR A 57 12.51 11.30 -15.30
CA THR A 57 11.95 11.81 -14.03
C THR A 57 12.41 13.25 -13.76
N ASP A 58 11.52 14.02 -13.14
CA ASP A 58 11.73 15.42 -12.73
C ASP A 58 12.51 15.55 -11.40
N ALA A 59 12.64 16.78 -10.89
CA ALA A 59 13.32 17.08 -9.63
C ALA A 59 12.63 16.48 -8.39
N SER A 60 11.37 16.04 -8.50
CA SER A 60 10.64 15.28 -7.47
C SER A 60 10.80 13.77 -7.65
N GLY A 61 11.59 13.33 -8.63
CA GLY A 61 11.78 11.93 -8.97
C GLY A 61 10.59 11.29 -9.68
N GLN A 62 9.70 12.08 -10.27
CA GLN A 62 8.44 11.60 -10.85
C GLN A 62 8.42 11.75 -12.38
N THR A 63 7.76 10.80 -13.04
CA THR A 63 7.39 10.95 -14.45
C THR A 63 6.07 11.74 -14.57
N PRO A 64 5.76 12.32 -15.74
CA PRO A 64 4.38 12.67 -16.06
C PRO A 64 3.45 11.45 -15.87
N VAL A 65 2.17 11.71 -15.60
CA VAL A 65 1.13 10.67 -15.67
C VAL A 65 0.88 10.36 -17.12
N ILE A 66 0.90 9.09 -17.49
CA ILE A 66 0.64 8.61 -18.86
C ILE A 66 -0.58 7.71 -18.89
N ASN A 67 -1.24 7.65 -20.05
CA ASN A 67 -2.30 6.68 -20.31
C ASN A 67 -1.68 5.44 -20.95
N LEU A 68 -2.10 4.26 -20.49
CA LEU A 68 -1.69 2.98 -21.02
C LEU A 68 -2.94 2.15 -21.35
N PRO A 69 -2.92 1.38 -22.48
CA PRO A 69 -4.00 0.49 -22.84
C PRO A 69 -4.39 -0.48 -21.73
N ALA A 70 -5.68 -0.62 -21.49
CA ALA A 70 -6.25 -1.52 -20.50
C ALA A 70 -7.44 -2.31 -21.08
N PRO A 71 -7.78 -3.49 -20.52
CA PRO A 71 -8.94 -4.25 -20.95
C PRO A 71 -10.25 -3.55 -20.55
N PRO A 72 -11.40 -4.00 -21.11
CA PRO A 72 -12.72 -3.49 -20.71
C PRO A 72 -12.97 -3.56 -19.22
N ILE A 73 -13.58 -2.52 -18.65
CA ILE A 73 -13.85 -2.40 -17.21
C ILE A 73 -14.71 -3.56 -16.69
N GLU A 74 -15.57 -4.11 -17.50
CA GLU A 74 -16.44 -5.24 -17.16
C GLU A 74 -15.64 -6.45 -16.66
N TYR A 75 -14.38 -6.63 -17.13
CA TYR A 75 -13.55 -7.75 -16.71
C TYR A 75 -13.13 -7.69 -15.23
N SER A 76 -13.08 -6.49 -14.65
CA SER A 76 -12.84 -6.30 -13.22
C SER A 76 -14.12 -6.13 -12.39
N MET A 77 -15.25 -5.84 -13.07
CA MET A 77 -16.54 -5.59 -12.40
C MET A 77 -17.39 -6.84 -12.28
N GLU A 78 -17.13 -7.88 -13.08
CA GLU A 78 -17.89 -9.11 -13.13
C GLU A 78 -16.98 -10.34 -12.98
N LEU A 79 -17.58 -11.49 -12.59
CA LEU A 79 -16.87 -12.77 -12.54
C LEU A 79 -16.65 -13.30 -13.95
N THR A 80 -15.47 -13.09 -14.50
CA THR A 80 -15.07 -13.55 -15.83
C THR A 80 -13.86 -14.48 -15.79
N GLU A 81 -13.62 -15.20 -16.91
CA GLU A 81 -12.42 -15.99 -17.14
C GLU A 81 -11.34 -15.16 -17.89
N THR A 82 -11.60 -13.88 -18.16
CA THR A 82 -10.68 -12.99 -18.86
C THR A 82 -9.90 -12.13 -17.84
N ARG A 83 -8.60 -11.93 -18.08
CA ARG A 83 -7.74 -11.14 -17.20
C ARG A 83 -8.19 -9.68 -17.18
N PRO A 84 -8.43 -9.07 -15.99
CA PRO A 84 -9.05 -7.75 -15.87
C PRO A 84 -8.05 -6.58 -15.89
N TYR A 85 -6.78 -6.84 -16.13
CA TYR A 85 -5.71 -5.84 -16.19
C TYR A 85 -4.72 -6.17 -17.31
N SER A 86 -4.03 -5.16 -17.79
CA SER A 86 -2.84 -5.31 -18.63
C SER A 86 -1.58 -5.30 -17.78
N ASP A 87 -0.54 -6.00 -18.24
CA ASP A 87 0.77 -6.05 -17.60
C ASP A 87 1.82 -5.32 -18.43
N TYR A 88 2.63 -4.53 -17.74
CA TYR A 88 3.74 -3.78 -18.33
C TYR A 88 5.04 -4.06 -17.59
N ASP A 89 6.15 -4.03 -18.33
CA ASP A 89 7.50 -4.07 -17.77
C ASP A 89 8.08 -2.65 -17.80
N ILE A 90 8.67 -2.24 -16.66
CA ILE A 90 9.27 -0.92 -16.50
C ILE A 90 10.76 -1.09 -16.29
N GLN A 91 11.57 -0.57 -17.22
CA GLN A 91 13.01 -0.50 -17.09
C GLN A 91 13.41 0.90 -16.61
N VAL A 92 14.27 0.97 -15.58
CA VAL A 92 14.86 2.22 -15.09
C VAL A 92 16.38 2.17 -15.19
N ILE A 93 16.95 3.25 -15.74
CA ILE A 93 18.38 3.39 -16.02
C ILE A 93 18.87 4.75 -15.52
N MET A 94 19.93 4.74 -14.73
CA MET A 94 20.62 5.93 -14.25
C MET A 94 22.10 5.65 -14.05
N ASP A 95 22.99 6.55 -14.45
CA ASP A 95 24.43 6.38 -14.29
C ASP A 95 24.80 6.25 -12.80
N GLY A 96 25.68 5.28 -12.50
CA GLY A 96 26.10 4.96 -11.13
C GLY A 96 25.12 4.11 -10.33
N TYR A 97 24.00 3.72 -10.95
CA TYR A 97 23.03 2.81 -10.36
C TYR A 97 22.84 1.57 -11.22
N ARG A 98 22.54 0.47 -10.55
CA ARG A 98 22.22 -0.80 -11.21
C ARG A 98 20.92 -0.67 -11.99
N PRO A 99 20.86 -0.94 -13.31
CA PRO A 99 19.62 -0.97 -14.05
C PRO A 99 18.60 -1.93 -13.41
N MET A 100 17.34 -1.53 -13.38
CA MET A 100 16.28 -2.36 -12.80
C MET A 100 15.14 -2.54 -13.79
N ILE A 101 14.53 -3.73 -13.76
CA ILE A 101 13.31 -4.05 -14.48
C ILE A 101 12.26 -4.48 -13.46
N ILE A 102 11.11 -3.80 -13.45
CA ILE A 102 9.92 -4.20 -12.71
C ILE A 102 8.99 -4.86 -13.71
N GLN A 103 8.78 -6.16 -13.55
CA GLN A 103 7.96 -6.96 -14.46
C GLN A 103 6.55 -7.15 -13.92
N GLY A 104 5.55 -7.04 -14.79
CA GLY A 104 4.17 -7.33 -14.46
C GLY A 104 3.48 -6.20 -13.69
N VAL A 105 3.81 -4.94 -13.97
CA VAL A 105 3.10 -3.76 -13.42
C VAL A 105 1.68 -3.76 -13.98
N GLN A 106 0.68 -3.83 -13.08
CA GLN A 106 -0.71 -4.04 -13.45
C GLN A 106 -1.45 -2.72 -13.64
N ILE A 107 -2.13 -2.59 -14.75
CA ILE A 107 -2.95 -1.42 -15.09
C ILE A 107 -4.39 -1.86 -15.25
N LEU A 108 -5.25 -1.33 -14.38
CA LEU A 108 -6.70 -1.48 -14.44
C LEU A 108 -7.32 -0.30 -15.21
N PRO A 109 -8.41 -0.53 -15.96
CA PRO A 109 -9.10 0.56 -16.65
C PRO A 109 -9.65 1.59 -15.68
N GLU A 110 -9.65 2.86 -16.09
CA GLU A 110 -10.18 4.02 -15.36
C GLU A 110 -9.52 4.32 -14.01
N THR A 111 -8.41 3.66 -13.66
CA THR A 111 -7.67 3.87 -12.41
C THR A 111 -6.31 4.53 -12.63
N THR A 112 -5.70 5.03 -11.56
CA THR A 112 -4.32 5.52 -11.57
C THR A 112 -3.43 4.58 -10.76
N ALA A 113 -2.41 4.03 -11.40
CA ALA A 113 -1.38 3.22 -10.76
C ALA A 113 -0.13 4.06 -10.46
N PHE A 114 0.46 3.85 -9.30
CA PHE A 114 1.73 4.44 -8.88
C PHE A 114 2.78 3.35 -8.73
N GLN A 115 3.89 3.48 -9.47
CA GLN A 115 5.02 2.56 -9.36
C GLN A 115 6.22 3.28 -8.76
N ASP A 116 6.46 3.08 -7.49
CA ASP A 116 7.63 3.64 -6.81
C ASP A 116 8.81 2.66 -6.88
N ILE A 117 9.96 3.15 -7.36
CA ILE A 117 11.16 2.36 -7.60
C ILE A 117 12.34 2.94 -6.82
N ARG A 118 12.90 2.14 -5.93
CA ARG A 118 14.12 2.50 -5.19
C ARG A 118 15.35 2.01 -5.93
N LEU A 119 16.15 2.93 -6.41
CA LEU A 119 17.39 2.66 -7.12
C LEU A 119 18.41 1.97 -6.20
N GLN A 120 19.28 1.17 -6.78
CA GLN A 120 20.39 0.53 -6.06
C GLN A 120 21.73 1.00 -6.64
N PRO A 121 22.67 1.48 -5.82
CA PRO A 121 23.99 1.85 -6.32
C PRO A 121 24.66 0.66 -7.02
N GLU A 122 25.33 0.94 -8.11
CA GLU A 122 26.19 -0.05 -8.73
C GLU A 122 27.35 -0.36 -7.79
N ASN A 123 27.60 -1.63 -7.56
CA ASN A 123 28.77 -2.09 -6.80
C ASN A 123 29.48 -3.21 -7.55
N ASN A 124 30.77 -3.42 -7.24
CA ASN A 124 31.62 -4.37 -7.96
C ASN A 124 31.14 -5.84 -7.91
N ASN A 125 30.16 -6.15 -7.07
CA ASN A 125 29.58 -7.50 -6.91
C ASN A 125 28.22 -7.66 -7.60
N SER A 126 27.63 -6.58 -8.12
CA SER A 126 26.33 -6.63 -8.80
C SER A 126 26.52 -6.54 -10.32
N VAL A 127 26.55 -7.69 -10.99
CA VAL A 127 26.63 -7.76 -12.44
C VAL A 127 25.24 -7.92 -13.05
N GLY A 128 24.92 -7.09 -14.04
CA GLY A 128 23.65 -7.14 -14.79
C GLY A 128 22.48 -6.42 -14.13
N GLU A 129 21.32 -6.53 -14.75
CA GLU A 129 20.08 -5.87 -14.31
C GLU A 129 19.50 -6.54 -13.07
N ARG A 130 18.78 -5.77 -12.25
CA ARG A 130 17.95 -6.30 -11.18
C ARG A 130 16.52 -6.45 -11.67
N ILE A 131 15.99 -7.66 -11.61
CA ILE A 131 14.60 -7.94 -11.95
C ILE A 131 13.78 -8.07 -10.66
N VAL A 132 12.64 -7.39 -10.62
CA VAL A 132 11.61 -7.52 -9.60
C VAL A 132 10.33 -7.90 -10.32
N SER A 133 9.78 -9.07 -10.00
CA SER A 133 8.56 -9.56 -10.64
C SER A 133 7.38 -9.42 -9.69
N ILE A 134 6.31 -8.79 -10.16
CA ILE A 134 5.05 -8.63 -9.45
C ILE A 134 4.21 -9.89 -9.66
N SER A 135 3.67 -10.43 -8.58
CA SER A 135 2.81 -11.61 -8.63
C SER A 135 1.44 -11.27 -9.21
N ASP A 136 0.76 -12.29 -9.77
CA ASP A 136 -0.63 -12.17 -10.21
C ASP A 136 -1.54 -11.64 -9.09
N HIS A 137 -2.57 -10.92 -9.49
CA HIS A 137 -3.61 -10.45 -8.57
C HIS A 137 -4.40 -11.63 -8.00
N THR A 138 -4.76 -11.60 -6.70
CA THR A 138 -5.41 -12.75 -6.02
C THR A 138 -6.77 -13.11 -6.60
N LEU A 139 -7.53 -12.14 -7.09
CA LEU A 139 -8.84 -12.39 -7.73
C LEU A 139 -8.72 -13.00 -9.13
N TRP A 140 -7.52 -13.05 -9.71
CA TRP A 140 -7.23 -13.65 -11.01
C TRP A 140 -6.41 -14.94 -10.90
N GLY A 141 -5.29 -14.90 -10.17
CA GLY A 141 -4.37 -16.02 -10.02
C GLY A 141 -4.94 -17.16 -9.19
N THR A 142 -4.22 -18.29 -9.14
CA THR A 142 -4.59 -19.45 -8.32
C THR A 142 -3.81 -19.43 -7.01
N PHE A 143 -4.52 -19.25 -5.90
CA PHE A 143 -3.93 -19.17 -4.57
C PHE A 143 -4.48 -20.28 -3.65
N PRO A 144 -3.67 -20.75 -2.68
CA PRO A 144 -4.14 -21.76 -1.73
C PRO A 144 -5.23 -21.19 -0.80
N PRO A 145 -6.16 -22.03 -0.34
CA PRO A 145 -7.13 -21.62 0.66
C PRO A 145 -6.44 -21.21 1.96
N LYS A 146 -6.99 -20.17 2.62
CA LYS A 146 -6.49 -19.69 3.91
C LYS A 146 -6.79 -20.69 5.03
N THR A 147 -5.81 -20.93 5.90
CA THR A 147 -5.96 -21.76 7.10
C THR A 147 -6.91 -21.08 8.09
N PRO A 148 -8.02 -21.75 8.50
CA PRO A 148 -8.93 -21.17 9.47
C PRO A 148 -8.28 -20.99 10.86
N GLU A 149 -8.50 -19.83 11.45
CA GLU A 149 -8.00 -19.49 12.77
C GLU A 149 -9.11 -18.83 13.61
N ALA A 150 -8.97 -18.83 14.93
CA ALA A 150 -9.90 -18.15 15.82
C ALA A 150 -9.83 -16.63 15.60
N GLU A 151 -10.98 -15.98 15.57
CA GLU A 151 -11.11 -14.52 15.37
C GLU A 151 -10.46 -13.72 16.53
N VAL A 152 -10.58 -14.25 17.75
CA VAL A 152 -9.93 -13.70 18.96
C VAL A 152 -8.85 -14.69 19.36
N LYS A 153 -7.61 -14.19 19.50
CA LYS A 153 -6.45 -15.00 19.84
C LYS A 153 -6.19 -14.99 21.35
N GLU A 154 -5.69 -16.11 21.85
CA GLU A 154 -5.06 -16.13 23.17
C GLU A 154 -3.80 -15.26 23.12
N LEU A 155 -3.63 -14.41 24.14
CA LEU A 155 -2.42 -13.60 24.24
C LEU A 155 -1.25 -14.47 24.71
N PRO A 156 -0.03 -14.28 24.22
CA PRO A 156 1.12 -15.04 24.63
C PRO A 156 1.32 -14.88 26.15
N PRO A 157 1.74 -15.94 26.87
CA PRO A 157 2.10 -15.83 28.28
C PRO A 157 3.21 -14.78 28.42
N SER A 158 3.22 -14.05 29.55
CA SER A 158 4.10 -12.89 29.79
C SER A 158 5.59 -13.27 29.96
N THR A 159 6.13 -14.02 29.02
CA THR A 159 7.52 -14.50 29.00
C THR A 159 8.40 -13.61 28.12
N GLY A 160 8.45 -12.32 28.43
CA GLY A 160 9.38 -11.38 27.78
C GLY A 160 8.79 -10.56 26.62
N TYR A 161 7.57 -10.84 26.17
CA TYR A 161 6.86 -10.00 25.21
C TYR A 161 5.85 -9.11 25.93
N VAL A 162 5.92 -7.81 25.68
CA VAL A 162 4.98 -6.85 26.26
C VAL A 162 3.81 -6.70 25.29
N VAL A 163 2.70 -7.38 25.57
CA VAL A 163 1.43 -7.06 24.92
C VAL A 163 1.00 -5.68 25.44
N LEU A 164 0.94 -4.71 24.53
CA LEU A 164 0.52 -3.36 24.87
C LEU A 164 -0.94 -3.37 25.36
N PRO A 165 -1.31 -2.49 26.32
CA PRO A 165 -2.68 -2.46 26.85
C PRO A 165 -3.72 -2.06 25.78
N ASN A 166 -3.30 -1.34 24.74
CA ASN A 166 -4.12 -0.93 23.61
C ASN A 166 -3.39 -1.17 22.29
N PRO A 167 -4.11 -1.43 21.19
CA PRO A 167 -3.52 -1.50 19.87
C PRO A 167 -2.79 -0.20 19.49
N VAL A 168 -1.64 -0.36 18.86
CA VAL A 168 -0.77 0.73 18.40
C VAL A 168 -0.44 0.46 16.94
N ILE A 169 -0.45 1.48 16.11
CA ILE A 169 0.03 1.36 14.73
C ILE A 169 1.56 1.29 14.77
N PRO A 170 2.17 0.20 14.32
CA PRO A 170 3.63 0.09 14.26
C PRO A 170 4.19 0.99 13.16
N GLU A 171 5.45 1.37 13.28
CA GLU A 171 6.16 2.09 12.21
C GLU A 171 6.35 1.20 10.99
N PHE A 172 6.78 -0.04 11.19
CA PHE A 172 7.04 -1.03 10.15
C PHE A 172 6.32 -2.35 10.43
N ILE A 173 6.02 -3.05 9.36
CA ILE A 173 5.69 -4.47 9.33
C ILE A 173 6.89 -5.23 8.78
N ILE A 174 7.31 -6.30 9.46
CA ILE A 174 8.32 -7.22 8.93
C ILE A 174 7.57 -8.33 8.20
N VAL A 175 7.65 -8.30 6.88
CA VAL A 175 6.99 -9.27 5.99
C VAL A 175 7.98 -10.37 5.65
N HIS A 176 7.65 -11.60 6.03
CA HIS A 176 8.35 -12.79 5.57
C HIS A 176 7.79 -13.21 4.22
N ASP A 177 8.61 -13.11 3.17
CA ASP A 177 8.14 -13.31 1.78
C ASP A 177 8.09 -14.80 1.40
N GLY A 178 7.24 -15.54 2.11
CA GLY A 178 7.08 -16.98 1.95
C GLY A 178 6.13 -17.59 2.99
N ARG A 179 6.20 -18.92 3.12
CA ARG A 179 5.49 -19.64 4.19
C ARG A 179 6.24 -19.48 5.51
N PRO A 180 5.58 -19.56 6.68
CA PRO A 180 6.23 -19.29 7.97
C PRO A 180 7.52 -20.08 8.24
N ASN A 181 7.61 -21.31 7.73
CA ASN A 181 8.77 -22.20 7.97
C ASN A 181 9.77 -22.22 6.81
N ASP A 182 9.66 -21.32 5.83
CA ASP A 182 10.61 -21.22 4.72
C ASP A 182 11.81 -20.37 5.13
N ALA A 183 12.82 -20.98 5.68
CA ALA A 183 14.06 -20.30 6.12
C ALA A 183 14.86 -19.65 4.96
N SER A 184 14.52 -19.89 3.70
CA SER A 184 15.14 -19.27 2.53
C SER A 184 14.46 -17.98 2.10
N ALA A 185 13.25 -17.73 2.56
CA ALA A 185 12.48 -16.56 2.20
C ALA A 185 13.05 -15.29 2.88
N PRO A 186 13.13 -14.17 2.17
CA PRO A 186 13.63 -12.91 2.74
C PRO A 186 12.59 -12.25 3.65
N ASN A 187 13.08 -11.42 4.57
CA ASN A 187 12.26 -10.54 5.40
C ASN A 187 12.35 -9.09 4.87
N TYR A 188 11.21 -8.46 4.61
CA TYR A 188 11.11 -7.06 4.19
C TYR A 188 10.55 -6.17 5.31
N TRP A 189 11.23 -5.06 5.58
CA TRP A 189 10.74 -4.02 6.48
C TRP A 189 9.94 -3.01 5.66
N VAL A 190 8.63 -2.99 5.86
CA VAL A 190 7.71 -2.18 5.07
C VAL A 190 6.97 -1.21 6.00
N PRO A 191 6.95 0.11 5.74
CA PRO A 191 6.14 1.05 6.51
C PRO A 191 4.68 0.57 6.58
N PHE A 192 4.04 0.70 7.73
CA PHE A 192 2.71 0.10 7.98
C PHE A 192 1.67 0.46 6.90
N ALA A 193 1.50 1.75 6.61
CA ALA A 193 0.52 2.17 5.60
C ALA A 193 0.86 1.64 4.20
N GLU A 194 2.15 1.62 3.82
CA GLU A 194 2.59 1.09 2.53
C GLU A 194 2.39 -0.44 2.43
N TYR A 195 2.53 -1.16 3.54
CA TYR A 195 2.16 -2.58 3.61
C TYR A 195 0.67 -2.78 3.33
N ILE A 196 -0.20 -2.01 3.97
CA ILE A 196 -1.66 -2.11 3.77
C ILE A 196 -2.06 -1.77 2.33
N LYS A 197 -1.45 -0.71 1.75
CA LYS A 197 -1.67 -0.33 0.34
C LYS A 197 -1.25 -1.44 -0.62
N ASN A 198 -0.10 -2.06 -0.38
CA ASN A 198 0.41 -3.17 -1.18
C ASN A 198 -0.54 -4.37 -1.13
N VAL A 199 -0.89 -4.82 0.07
CA VAL A 199 -1.83 -5.93 0.26
C VAL A 199 -3.17 -5.64 -0.41
N ALA A 200 -3.77 -4.48 -0.17
CA ALA A 200 -5.06 -4.13 -0.77
C ALA A 200 -4.98 -4.09 -2.30
N SER A 201 -3.86 -3.59 -2.87
CA SER A 201 -3.63 -3.60 -4.32
C SER A 201 -3.34 -4.99 -4.89
N CYS A 202 -3.01 -6.00 -4.06
CA CYS A 202 -2.93 -7.41 -4.45
C CYS A 202 -4.28 -8.12 -4.37
N GLU A 203 -5.18 -7.66 -3.51
CA GLU A 203 -6.34 -8.41 -3.03
C GLU A 203 -7.68 -7.94 -3.61
N ILE A 204 -7.81 -6.65 -4.02
CA ILE A 204 -9.06 -6.07 -4.54
C ILE A 204 -8.79 -5.16 -5.73
N TYR A 205 -9.77 -5.04 -6.63
CA TYR A 205 -9.64 -4.12 -7.77
C TYR A 205 -9.99 -2.68 -7.35
N ALA A 206 -9.17 -1.73 -7.80
CA ALA A 206 -9.25 -0.33 -7.43
C ALA A 206 -10.47 0.40 -8.01
N ASN A 207 -11.06 -0.14 -9.08
CA ASN A 207 -12.28 0.39 -9.71
C ASN A 207 -13.58 -0.13 -9.09
N TRP A 208 -13.51 -0.90 -7.98
CA TRP A 208 -14.69 -1.31 -7.22
C TRP A 208 -15.32 -0.14 -6.46
N PRO A 209 -16.60 -0.25 -6.02
CA PRO A 209 -17.25 0.79 -5.21
C PRO A 209 -16.42 1.16 -3.98
N GLN A 210 -16.34 2.44 -3.68
CA GLN A 210 -15.54 2.94 -2.54
C GLN A 210 -15.91 2.28 -1.21
N SER A 211 -17.20 1.98 -0.98
CA SER A 211 -17.65 1.27 0.22
C SER A 211 -17.08 -0.16 0.29
N THR A 212 -16.93 -0.83 -0.86
CA THR A 212 -16.30 -2.15 -0.98
C THR A 212 -14.80 -2.06 -0.67
N ILE A 213 -14.09 -1.11 -1.30
CA ILE A 213 -12.66 -0.89 -1.05
C ILE A 213 -12.46 -0.62 0.45
N THR A 214 -13.24 0.29 1.04
CA THR A 214 -13.16 0.63 2.46
C THR A 214 -13.40 -0.58 3.37
N ALA A 215 -14.40 -1.41 3.07
CA ALA A 215 -14.69 -2.62 3.86
C ALA A 215 -13.53 -3.63 3.83
N ASN A 216 -12.96 -3.88 2.64
CA ASN A 216 -11.83 -4.78 2.49
C ASN A 216 -10.56 -4.23 3.17
N VAL A 217 -10.27 -2.93 3.01
CA VAL A 217 -9.12 -2.28 3.69
C VAL A 217 -9.28 -2.36 5.22
N LEU A 218 -10.48 -2.15 5.77
CA LEU A 218 -10.74 -2.31 7.22
C LEU A 218 -10.51 -3.77 7.68
N ALA A 219 -10.90 -4.74 6.88
CA ALA A 219 -10.62 -6.15 7.18
C ALA A 219 -9.11 -6.45 7.15
N ILE A 220 -8.38 -5.97 6.14
CA ILE A 220 -6.92 -6.10 6.04
C ILE A 220 -6.22 -5.42 7.23
N LEU A 221 -6.63 -4.20 7.60
CA LEU A 221 -6.12 -3.46 8.75
C LEU A 221 -6.32 -4.23 10.05
N SER A 222 -7.54 -4.72 10.29
CA SER A 222 -7.88 -5.43 11.51
C SER A 222 -7.11 -6.74 11.63
N PHE A 223 -7.01 -7.51 10.55
CA PHE A 223 -6.21 -8.72 10.48
C PHE A 223 -4.72 -8.44 10.78
N THR A 224 -4.13 -7.45 10.10
CA THR A 224 -2.71 -7.07 10.29
C THR A 224 -2.46 -6.63 11.73
N LEU A 225 -3.32 -5.78 12.28
CA LEU A 225 -3.19 -5.30 13.65
C LEU A 225 -3.43 -6.42 14.70
N ASN A 226 -4.22 -7.45 14.38
CA ASN A 226 -4.31 -8.64 15.22
C ASN A 226 -2.96 -9.36 15.30
N ARG A 227 -2.28 -9.57 14.16
CA ARG A 227 -0.94 -10.19 14.12
C ARG A 227 0.10 -9.40 14.94
N VAL A 228 0.05 -8.07 14.83
CA VAL A 228 0.91 -7.16 15.59
C VAL A 228 0.59 -7.22 17.08
N TYR A 229 -0.67 -7.03 17.45
CA TYR A 229 -1.11 -6.93 18.84
C TYR A 229 -0.89 -8.21 19.63
N THR A 230 -1.12 -9.37 19.00
CA THR A 230 -0.98 -10.69 19.62
C THR A 230 0.44 -11.24 19.56
N GLU A 231 1.39 -10.53 18.94
CA GLU A 231 2.75 -11.00 18.68
C GLU A 231 2.76 -12.42 18.08
N TRP A 232 1.81 -12.69 17.16
CA TRP A 232 1.46 -14.04 16.73
C TRP A 232 2.66 -14.89 16.30
N TYR A 233 3.50 -14.39 15.39
CA TYR A 233 4.68 -15.11 14.92
C TYR A 233 5.85 -15.00 15.88
N ARG A 234 6.07 -13.82 16.47
CA ARG A 234 7.14 -13.63 17.45
C ARG A 234 6.95 -14.47 18.70
N GLY A 235 5.70 -14.64 19.15
CA GLY A 235 5.33 -15.54 20.24
C GLY A 235 5.63 -17.02 19.95
N GLN A 236 5.78 -17.39 18.68
CA GLN A 236 6.18 -18.72 18.22
C GLN A 236 7.70 -18.83 17.92
N GLY A 237 8.46 -17.76 18.16
CA GLY A 237 9.92 -17.74 17.98
C GLY A 237 10.41 -17.29 16.59
N PHE A 238 9.52 -16.75 15.75
CA PHE A 238 9.90 -16.15 14.47
C PHE A 238 10.34 -14.69 14.66
N ASP A 239 11.11 -14.16 13.71
CA ASP A 239 11.64 -12.79 13.72
C ASP A 239 10.88 -11.82 12.79
N PHE A 240 9.68 -12.19 12.35
CA PHE A 240 8.81 -11.40 11.47
C PHE A 240 7.42 -11.18 12.08
N THR A 241 6.68 -10.23 11.50
CA THR A 241 5.33 -9.86 11.95
C THR A 241 4.24 -10.64 11.23
N ILE A 242 4.40 -10.87 9.93
CA ILE A 242 3.39 -11.43 9.03
C ILE A 242 4.05 -12.07 7.82
N THR A 243 3.33 -12.95 7.10
CA THR A 243 3.85 -13.59 5.88
C THR A 243 3.19 -13.02 4.62
N SER A 244 3.82 -13.24 3.44
CA SER A 244 3.21 -12.98 2.13
C SER A 244 2.32 -14.14 1.64
N SER A 245 2.19 -15.20 2.43
CA SER A 245 1.44 -16.40 2.03
C SER A 245 -0.05 -16.25 2.30
N THR A 246 -0.87 -16.29 1.27
CA THR A 246 -2.34 -16.22 1.35
C THR A 246 -2.95 -17.37 2.14
N ALA A 247 -2.24 -18.51 2.29
CA ALA A 247 -2.67 -19.61 3.14
C ALA A 247 -2.68 -19.27 4.64
N TYR A 248 -1.86 -18.31 5.06
CA TYR A 248 -1.69 -17.93 6.46
C TYR A 248 -2.14 -16.48 6.70
N ASP A 249 -1.74 -15.56 5.84
CA ASP A 249 -1.97 -14.13 6.02
C ASP A 249 -2.51 -13.49 4.73
N HIS A 250 -1.78 -12.54 4.15
CA HIS A 250 -2.19 -11.74 3.00
C HIS A 250 -1.31 -11.99 1.78
N ALA A 251 -1.84 -11.71 0.60
CA ALA A 251 -0.99 -11.51 -0.55
C ALA A 251 -0.19 -10.21 -0.35
N PHE A 252 1.12 -10.33 -0.44
CA PHE A 252 2.04 -9.21 -0.52
C PHE A 252 2.99 -9.49 -1.68
N SER A 253 3.27 -8.51 -2.52
CA SER A 253 4.22 -8.64 -3.62
C SER A 253 5.23 -7.51 -3.56
N TYR A 254 6.50 -7.84 -3.31
CA TYR A 254 7.56 -6.84 -3.26
C TYR A 254 7.66 -6.08 -4.59
N GLY A 255 7.64 -4.74 -4.52
CA GLY A 255 7.73 -3.87 -5.70
C GLY A 255 6.43 -3.66 -6.47
N ARG A 256 5.29 -4.15 -5.95
CA ARG A 256 3.97 -3.96 -6.57
C ARG A 256 3.61 -2.50 -6.69
N ASN A 257 3.00 -2.13 -7.83
CA ASN A 257 2.34 -0.83 -8.01
C ASN A 257 1.11 -0.69 -7.10
N ILE A 258 0.88 0.52 -6.63
CA ILE A 258 -0.25 0.88 -5.75
C ILE A 258 -1.27 1.68 -6.57
N PHE A 259 -2.55 1.42 -6.36
CA PHE A 259 -3.62 2.19 -6.99
C PHE A 259 -4.03 3.38 -6.13
N GLU A 260 -4.28 4.54 -6.78
CA GLU A 260 -4.63 5.81 -6.15
C GLU A 260 -5.87 5.68 -5.26
N GLU A 261 -6.92 5.03 -5.75
CA GLU A 261 -8.19 4.85 -5.06
C GLU A 261 -8.01 4.05 -3.76
N ILE A 262 -7.18 3.02 -3.80
CA ILE A 262 -6.81 2.22 -2.63
C ILE A 262 -5.93 3.03 -1.68
N SER A 263 -4.93 3.74 -2.21
CA SER A 263 -4.02 4.56 -1.41
C SER A 263 -4.79 5.62 -0.61
N THR A 264 -5.72 6.30 -1.25
CA THR A 264 -6.59 7.32 -0.62
C THR A 264 -7.38 6.73 0.54
N VAL A 265 -8.04 5.59 0.33
CA VAL A 265 -8.80 4.93 1.41
C VAL A 265 -7.90 4.51 2.56
N VAL A 266 -6.74 3.92 2.29
CA VAL A 266 -5.80 3.52 3.35
C VAL A 266 -5.35 4.73 4.16
N ASP A 267 -4.94 5.82 3.50
CA ASP A 267 -4.49 7.03 4.18
C ASP A 267 -5.58 7.61 5.10
N ASP A 268 -6.87 7.52 4.70
CA ASP A 268 -8.00 8.00 5.49
C ASP A 268 -8.27 7.17 6.77
N ILE A 269 -8.00 5.86 6.73
CA ILE A 269 -8.50 4.96 7.78
C ILE A 269 -7.43 4.07 8.43
N PHE A 270 -6.12 4.23 8.13
CA PHE A 270 -5.06 3.30 8.57
C PHE A 270 -4.92 3.11 10.08
N THR A 271 -5.53 3.96 10.90
CA THR A 271 -5.58 3.78 12.36
C THR A 271 -6.80 3.00 12.84
N SER A 272 -7.75 2.70 11.93
CA SER A 272 -9.02 2.04 12.28
C SER A 272 -8.88 0.52 12.29
N PHE A 273 -9.60 -0.13 13.18
CA PHE A 273 -9.70 -1.59 13.23
C PHE A 273 -11.08 -2.03 13.75
N ILE A 274 -11.41 -3.29 13.49
CA ILE A 274 -12.66 -3.93 13.87
C ILE A 274 -12.48 -4.65 15.20
N THR A 275 -13.46 -4.49 16.11
CA THR A 275 -13.51 -5.23 17.38
C THR A 275 -14.95 -5.53 17.80
N ARG A 276 -15.12 -6.20 18.94
CA ARG A 276 -16.41 -6.53 19.55
C ARG A 276 -16.51 -5.98 20.97
N PRO A 277 -17.72 -5.80 21.54
CA PRO A 277 -17.89 -5.43 22.95
C PRO A 277 -17.12 -6.33 23.89
N GLY A 278 -16.32 -5.75 24.78
CA GLY A 278 -15.51 -6.47 25.75
C GLY A 278 -14.17 -7.03 25.21
N ILE A 279 -13.91 -6.95 23.91
CA ILE A 279 -12.67 -7.37 23.26
C ILE A 279 -11.81 -6.13 22.98
N ARG A 280 -10.56 -6.15 23.43
CA ARG A 280 -9.61 -5.03 23.20
C ARG A 280 -8.75 -5.23 21.96
N GLN A 281 -8.47 -6.48 21.60
CA GLN A 281 -7.65 -6.78 20.43
C GLN A 281 -8.42 -6.50 19.13
N PRO A 282 -7.75 -6.10 18.05
CA PRO A 282 -8.28 -6.15 16.72
C PRO A 282 -8.71 -7.57 16.37
N LEU A 283 -9.84 -7.76 15.71
CA LEU A 283 -10.29 -9.08 15.29
C LEU A 283 -9.43 -9.61 14.14
N LEU A 284 -9.18 -10.93 14.13
CA LEU A 284 -8.57 -11.59 12.99
C LEU A 284 -9.64 -11.78 11.89
N THR A 285 -9.83 -10.76 11.09
CA THR A 285 -10.84 -10.69 10.03
C THR A 285 -10.40 -11.44 8.79
N GLN A 286 -10.48 -12.77 8.82
CA GLN A 286 -10.15 -13.61 7.67
C GLN A 286 -11.16 -13.40 6.54
N TYR A 287 -10.69 -13.53 5.29
CA TYR A 287 -11.48 -13.39 4.07
C TYR A 287 -10.91 -14.27 2.95
N CYS A 288 -11.67 -14.45 1.87
CA CYS A 288 -11.24 -15.08 0.62
C CYS A 288 -11.91 -14.42 -0.59
N ASP A 289 -11.56 -14.87 -1.81
CA ASP A 289 -12.17 -14.34 -3.04
C ASP A 289 -13.68 -14.66 -3.15
N GLY A 290 -14.11 -15.82 -2.66
CA GLY A 290 -15.49 -16.29 -2.78
C GLY A 290 -15.84 -16.84 -4.16
N LYS A 291 -14.86 -17.00 -5.06
CA LYS A 291 -14.98 -17.60 -6.39
C LYS A 291 -14.22 -18.93 -6.45
N ASN A 292 -12.89 -18.85 -6.31
CA ASN A 292 -12.01 -20.02 -6.41
C ASN A 292 -11.86 -20.74 -5.06
N VAL A 293 -12.05 -19.99 -3.96
CA VAL A 293 -11.97 -20.48 -2.59
C VAL A 293 -13.28 -20.23 -1.85
N ILE A 294 -13.84 -21.27 -1.24
CA ILE A 294 -15.04 -21.16 -0.39
C ILE A 294 -14.58 -20.87 1.05
N CYS A 295 -15.03 -19.76 1.60
CA CYS A 295 -14.74 -19.37 2.97
C CYS A 295 -15.76 -19.92 3.97
N PRO A 296 -15.32 -20.34 5.17
CA PRO A 296 -16.24 -20.68 6.25
C PRO A 296 -16.69 -19.42 7.00
N ASN A 297 -17.82 -18.82 6.62
CA ASN A 297 -18.44 -17.66 7.28
C ASN A 297 -17.53 -16.40 7.40
N TRP A 298 -16.58 -16.23 6.48
CA TRP A 298 -15.76 -15.03 6.38
C TRP A 298 -16.28 -14.10 5.29
N MET A 299 -15.75 -12.89 5.26
CA MET A 299 -16.02 -11.99 4.14
C MET A 299 -15.49 -12.60 2.84
N THR A 300 -16.33 -12.58 1.80
CA THR A 300 -15.88 -12.86 0.45
C THR A 300 -15.69 -11.55 -0.29
N GLN A 301 -14.57 -11.40 -1.01
CA GLN A 301 -14.24 -10.16 -1.72
C GLN A 301 -15.30 -9.85 -2.77
N TRP A 302 -15.70 -10.81 -3.60
CA TRP A 302 -16.79 -10.64 -4.56
C TRP A 302 -18.16 -10.43 -3.90
N GLY A 303 -18.42 -11.04 -2.74
CA GLY A 303 -19.64 -10.78 -1.97
C GLY A 303 -19.66 -9.36 -1.41
N SER A 304 -18.53 -8.84 -0.94
CA SER A 304 -18.42 -7.45 -0.49
C SER A 304 -18.67 -6.46 -1.64
N LYS A 305 -18.19 -6.78 -2.86
CA LYS A 305 -18.49 -6.00 -4.07
C LYS A 305 -19.98 -6.00 -4.39
N THR A 306 -20.61 -7.16 -4.36
CA THR A 306 -22.06 -7.28 -4.61
C THR A 306 -22.88 -6.39 -3.67
N LEU A 307 -22.52 -6.34 -2.37
CA LEU A 307 -23.18 -5.46 -1.40
C LEU A 307 -22.85 -3.98 -1.65
N GLY A 308 -21.63 -3.66 -2.06
CA GLY A 308 -21.23 -2.31 -2.44
C GLY A 308 -22.01 -1.79 -3.65
N ASP A 309 -22.20 -2.62 -4.68
CA ASP A 309 -23.03 -2.31 -5.86
C ASP A 309 -24.49 -2.04 -5.48
N GLN A 310 -24.98 -2.67 -4.41
CA GLN A 310 -26.32 -2.44 -3.84
C GLN A 310 -26.40 -1.18 -2.95
N GLY A 311 -25.29 -0.44 -2.78
CA GLY A 311 -25.23 0.78 -2.00
C GLY A 311 -25.06 0.60 -0.49
N TYR A 312 -24.65 -0.58 -0.04
CA TYR A 312 -24.32 -0.80 1.38
C TYR A 312 -23.12 0.04 1.79
N SER A 313 -23.15 0.58 3.01
CA SER A 313 -21.97 1.24 3.60
C SER A 313 -20.90 0.21 3.96
N ALA A 314 -19.64 0.64 4.07
CA ALA A 314 -18.53 -0.24 4.45
C ALA A 314 -18.80 -1.00 5.76
N ILE A 315 -19.36 -0.34 6.78
CA ILE A 315 -19.68 -0.99 8.06
C ILE A 315 -20.83 -2.00 7.92
N ASP A 316 -21.82 -1.75 7.06
CA ASP A 316 -22.91 -2.70 6.83
C ASP A 316 -22.45 -3.91 6.05
N ILE A 317 -21.53 -3.73 5.08
CA ILE A 317 -20.83 -4.83 4.39
C ILE A 317 -20.12 -5.70 5.43
N LEU A 318 -19.28 -5.11 6.28
CA LEU A 318 -18.55 -5.86 7.31
C LEU A 318 -19.48 -6.59 8.28
N LYS A 319 -20.57 -5.95 8.72
CA LYS A 319 -21.57 -6.56 9.61
C LYS A 319 -22.29 -7.74 8.98
N SER A 320 -22.47 -7.73 7.66
CA SER A 320 -23.10 -8.84 6.92
C SER A 320 -22.27 -10.12 6.97
N PHE A 321 -20.94 -10.01 7.15
CA PHE A 321 -20.04 -11.16 7.19
C PHE A 321 -19.54 -11.49 8.60
N TYR A 322 -19.18 -10.48 9.40
CA TYR A 322 -18.57 -10.68 10.73
C TYR A 322 -19.56 -10.55 11.87
N GLY A 323 -20.85 -10.24 11.61
CA GLY A 323 -21.90 -10.13 12.62
C GLY A 323 -22.18 -8.68 13.03
N TYR A 324 -23.40 -8.46 13.55
CA TYR A 324 -23.92 -7.10 13.82
C TYR A 324 -23.34 -6.42 15.05
N ASP A 325 -22.65 -7.17 15.90
CA ASP A 325 -22.03 -6.66 17.14
C ASP A 325 -20.63 -6.11 16.95
N ILE A 326 -20.07 -6.15 15.73
CA ILE A 326 -18.80 -5.50 15.43
C ILE A 326 -18.93 -3.99 15.40
N TYR A 327 -17.87 -3.29 15.75
CA TYR A 327 -17.74 -1.83 15.61
C TYR A 327 -16.29 -1.44 15.32
N LEU A 328 -16.10 -0.20 14.85
CA LEU A 328 -14.77 0.33 14.55
C LEU A 328 -14.20 1.05 15.77
N MET A 329 -12.93 0.82 16.02
CA MET A 329 -12.09 1.59 16.94
C MET A 329 -10.91 2.19 16.18
N GLN A 330 -10.30 3.20 16.79
CA GLN A 330 -9.05 3.80 16.30
C GLN A 330 -7.93 3.58 17.30
N ALA A 331 -6.75 3.20 16.79
CA ALA A 331 -5.53 3.19 17.56
C ALA A 331 -5.13 4.63 17.93
N GLN A 332 -4.92 4.87 19.20
CA GLN A 332 -4.63 6.23 19.71
C GLN A 332 -3.17 6.65 19.48
N ARG A 333 -2.30 5.69 19.17
CA ARG A 333 -0.87 5.92 18.99
C ARG A 333 -0.37 5.35 17.67
N VAL A 334 0.38 6.17 16.96
CA VAL A 334 1.15 5.78 15.76
C VAL A 334 2.63 5.88 16.12
N GLN A 335 3.38 4.80 15.90
CA GLN A 335 4.84 4.80 16.09
C GLN A 335 5.54 5.46 14.89
N GLY A 336 6.79 5.85 15.06
CA GLY A 336 7.61 6.42 13.99
C GLY A 336 7.24 7.86 13.61
N VAL A 337 6.40 8.55 14.40
CA VAL A 337 6.05 9.95 14.19
C VAL A 337 6.38 10.79 15.43
N PRO A 338 6.97 12.00 15.26
CA PRO A 338 7.39 12.82 16.40
C PRO A 338 6.21 13.27 17.27
N VAL A 339 5.08 13.62 16.65
CA VAL A 339 3.88 14.12 17.33
C VAL A 339 2.63 13.58 16.62
N SER A 340 1.64 13.13 17.39
CA SER A 340 0.34 12.69 16.87
C SER A 340 -0.49 13.86 16.36
N PHE A 341 -1.43 13.57 15.44
CA PHE A 341 -2.38 14.54 14.91
C PHE A 341 -3.16 15.22 16.04
N PRO A 342 -3.32 16.56 16.01
CA PRO A 342 -3.95 17.33 17.11
C PRO A 342 -5.46 17.15 17.22
N GLY A 343 -6.11 16.38 16.34
CA GLY A 343 -7.55 16.13 16.32
C GLY A 343 -8.36 17.16 15.55
N THR A 344 -7.74 18.29 15.13
CA THR A 344 -8.38 19.32 14.30
C THR A 344 -7.48 19.69 13.14
N PRO A 345 -8.02 19.83 11.91
CA PRO A 345 -7.24 20.24 10.75
C PRO A 345 -6.61 21.64 10.93
N LEU A 346 -5.41 21.81 10.38
CA LEU A 346 -4.72 23.11 10.31
C LEU A 346 -4.92 23.69 8.91
N GLN A 347 -5.34 24.97 8.87
CA GLN A 347 -5.63 25.68 7.62
C GLN A 347 -5.35 27.16 7.75
N THR A 348 -5.50 27.92 6.67
CA THR A 348 -5.30 29.39 6.69
C THR A 348 -6.06 30.03 7.85
N GLY A 349 -5.33 30.78 8.68
CA GLY A 349 -5.83 31.42 9.90
C GLY A 349 -5.60 30.61 11.19
N SER A 350 -5.21 29.34 11.12
CA SER A 350 -4.80 28.57 12.29
C SER A 350 -3.54 29.17 12.91
N THR A 351 -3.50 29.25 14.24
CA THR A 351 -2.32 29.71 14.99
C THR A 351 -2.11 28.77 16.18
N SER A 352 -0.99 28.05 16.19
CA SER A 352 -0.67 27.07 17.27
C SER A 352 0.77 26.58 17.16
N GLU A 353 1.22 25.86 18.18
CA GLU A 353 2.47 25.10 18.15
C GLU A 353 2.44 23.99 17.08
N TYR A 354 1.28 23.39 16.81
CA TYR A 354 1.15 22.39 15.75
C TYR A 354 1.40 22.96 14.35
N VAL A 355 1.04 24.24 14.11
CA VAL A 355 1.39 24.94 12.87
C VAL A 355 2.91 25.13 12.79
N ARG A 356 3.57 25.50 13.90
CA ARG A 356 5.03 25.63 13.96
C ARG A 356 5.72 24.30 13.60
N ILE A 357 5.25 23.19 14.17
CA ILE A 357 5.76 21.85 13.88
C ILE A 357 5.68 21.54 12.38
N ILE A 358 4.53 21.78 11.75
CA ILE A 358 4.37 21.54 10.30
C ILE A 358 5.29 22.45 9.47
N GLN A 359 5.46 23.71 9.84
CA GLN A 359 6.39 24.64 9.16
C GLN A 359 7.84 24.16 9.26
N GLU A 360 8.29 23.67 10.42
CA GLU A 360 9.61 23.09 10.63
C GLU A 360 9.80 21.83 9.79
N GLN A 361 8.81 20.91 9.80
CA GLN A 361 8.86 19.67 9.01
C GLN A 361 8.90 19.95 7.51
N LEU A 362 8.04 20.83 6.99
CA LEU A 362 8.03 21.22 5.58
C LEU A 362 9.39 21.84 5.16
N ASN A 363 9.99 22.68 6.00
CA ASN A 363 11.29 23.27 5.73
C ASN A 363 12.43 22.23 5.71
N ALA A 364 12.34 21.19 6.52
CA ALA A 364 13.29 20.08 6.48
C ALA A 364 13.10 19.24 5.20
N ILE A 365 11.87 18.95 4.84
CA ILE A 365 11.51 18.19 3.62
C ILE A 365 11.95 18.97 2.37
N SER A 366 11.78 20.28 2.33
CA SER A 366 12.16 21.14 1.20
C SER A 366 13.66 21.08 0.84
N ASN A 367 14.52 20.65 1.76
CA ASN A 367 15.93 20.43 1.45
C ASN A 367 16.18 19.26 0.47
N LYS A 368 15.25 18.30 0.40
CA LYS A 368 15.27 17.14 -0.52
C LYS A 368 14.26 17.30 -1.67
N TYR A 369 13.23 18.11 -1.48
CA TYR A 369 12.17 18.39 -2.43
C TYR A 369 12.11 19.91 -2.69
N PRO A 370 12.98 20.46 -3.56
CA PRO A 370 13.14 21.90 -3.76
C PRO A 370 11.90 22.63 -4.29
N ALA A 371 10.97 21.90 -4.91
CA ALA A 371 9.68 22.44 -5.35
C ALA A 371 8.83 22.96 -4.17
N ILE A 372 9.02 22.42 -2.96
CA ILE A 372 8.37 22.91 -1.74
C ILE A 372 9.14 24.14 -1.25
N ASN A 373 8.54 25.31 -1.37
CA ASN A 373 9.15 26.53 -0.88
C ASN A 373 9.30 26.55 0.65
N LYS A 374 10.43 27.04 1.15
CA LYS A 374 10.60 27.27 2.59
C LYS A 374 9.64 28.33 3.08
N VAL A 375 9.08 28.08 4.27
CA VAL A 375 8.14 28.99 4.95
C VAL A 375 8.74 29.55 6.24
N ARG A 376 8.21 30.69 6.68
CA ARG A 376 8.57 31.24 7.98
C ARG A 376 8.00 30.36 9.09
N VAL A 377 8.84 30.03 10.09
CA VAL A 377 8.43 29.23 11.26
C VAL A 377 7.95 30.19 12.36
N ASP A 378 6.70 30.57 12.31
CA ASP A 378 6.10 31.54 13.24
C ASP A 378 4.84 31.01 13.97
N GLY A 379 4.40 29.79 13.59
CA GLY A 379 3.18 29.18 14.16
C GLY A 379 1.89 29.76 13.62
N VAL A 380 1.93 30.56 12.53
CA VAL A 380 0.78 31.14 11.85
C VAL A 380 0.59 30.51 10.48
N PHE A 381 -0.54 29.86 10.24
CA PHE A 381 -0.83 29.24 8.96
C PHE A 381 -1.30 30.31 7.95
N GLY A 382 -0.32 30.94 7.32
CA GLY A 382 -0.54 31.98 6.31
C GLY A 382 -0.57 31.41 4.88
N PRO A 383 -0.71 32.31 3.86
CA PRO A 383 -0.75 31.92 2.45
C PRO A 383 0.51 31.19 1.98
N GLU A 384 1.70 31.47 2.56
CA GLU A 384 2.94 30.79 2.22
C GLU A 384 2.94 29.35 2.72
N THR A 385 2.49 29.12 3.97
CA THR A 385 2.33 27.78 4.54
C THR A 385 1.33 26.98 3.73
N ARG A 386 0.19 27.58 3.33
CA ARG A 386 -0.81 26.94 2.49
C ARG A 386 -0.21 26.44 1.17
N ARG A 387 0.49 27.32 0.42
CA ARG A 387 1.14 26.91 -0.85
C ARG A 387 2.17 25.80 -0.68
N ALA A 388 2.97 25.84 0.40
CA ALA A 388 3.92 24.78 0.68
C ALA A 388 3.22 23.44 0.97
N VAL A 389 2.06 23.48 1.65
CA VAL A 389 1.22 22.29 1.90
C VAL A 389 0.61 21.79 0.59
N GLU A 390 0.06 22.66 -0.27
CA GLU A 390 -0.49 22.30 -1.58
C GLU A 390 0.59 21.61 -2.44
N THR A 391 1.77 22.20 -2.56
CA THR A 391 2.89 21.57 -3.29
C THR A 391 3.33 20.24 -2.68
N PHE A 392 3.37 20.14 -1.34
CA PHE A 392 3.65 18.88 -0.67
C PHE A 392 2.59 17.83 -1.02
N GLN A 393 1.32 18.18 -0.96
CA GLN A 393 0.21 17.29 -1.28
C GLN A 393 0.28 16.80 -2.73
N GLU A 394 0.58 17.68 -3.69
CA GLU A 394 0.80 17.31 -5.11
C GLU A 394 1.94 16.29 -5.27
N ILE A 395 3.12 16.58 -4.69
CA ILE A 395 4.29 15.69 -4.79
C ILE A 395 4.02 14.31 -4.17
N PHE A 396 3.32 14.29 -3.04
CA PHE A 396 3.06 13.05 -2.30
C PHE A 396 1.69 12.44 -2.57
N ARG A 397 1.04 12.87 -3.68
CA ARG A 397 -0.20 12.27 -4.24
C ARG A 397 -1.35 12.29 -3.23
N LEU A 398 -1.49 13.41 -2.51
CA LEU A 398 -2.63 13.71 -1.65
C LEU A 398 -3.54 14.74 -2.34
N SER A 399 -4.79 14.88 -1.89
CA SER A 399 -5.66 15.95 -2.34
C SER A 399 -5.02 17.32 -2.04
N ALA A 400 -4.72 18.09 -3.08
CA ALA A 400 -4.02 19.39 -2.95
C ALA A 400 -4.99 20.53 -2.55
N ASP A 401 -5.55 20.44 -1.34
CA ASP A 401 -6.50 21.41 -0.79
C ASP A 401 -5.85 22.48 0.09
N GLY A 402 -4.57 22.32 0.42
CA GLY A 402 -3.81 23.20 1.28
C GLY A 402 -4.22 23.13 2.75
N ILE A 403 -4.89 22.04 3.16
CA ILE A 403 -5.32 21.78 4.54
C ILE A 403 -4.49 20.63 5.10
N VAL A 404 -3.94 20.80 6.30
CA VAL A 404 -3.28 19.72 7.01
C VAL A 404 -4.31 18.99 7.87
N GLY A 405 -5.06 18.11 7.22
CA GLY A 405 -5.93 17.13 7.86
C GLY A 405 -5.12 15.93 8.38
N PHE A 406 -5.84 14.88 8.80
CA PHE A 406 -5.27 13.65 9.35
C PHE A 406 -4.21 13.02 8.40
N ASN A 407 -4.54 12.81 7.15
CA ASN A 407 -3.65 12.19 6.15
C ASN A 407 -2.42 13.02 5.87
N THR A 408 -2.60 14.31 5.61
CA THR A 408 -1.52 15.24 5.35
C THR A 408 -0.57 15.35 6.53
N TRP A 409 -1.10 15.36 7.78
CA TRP A 409 -0.29 15.38 9.00
C TRP A 409 0.65 14.18 9.08
N TYR A 410 0.11 12.98 8.97
CA TYR A 410 0.94 11.76 9.08
C TYR A 410 1.87 11.60 7.89
N ARG A 411 1.45 11.98 6.68
CA ARG A 411 2.33 11.96 5.51
C ARG A 411 3.51 12.92 5.66
N ILE A 412 3.28 14.15 6.11
CA ILE A 412 4.36 15.12 6.42
C ILE A 412 5.29 14.51 7.49
N SER A 413 4.75 13.98 8.58
CA SER A 413 5.54 13.39 9.66
C SER A 413 6.40 12.22 9.19
N HIS A 414 5.87 11.29 8.38
CA HIS A 414 6.62 10.16 7.84
C HIS A 414 7.74 10.61 6.89
N ILE A 415 7.45 11.53 5.98
CA ILE A 415 8.48 12.05 5.05
C ILE A 415 9.55 12.84 5.82
N TYR A 416 9.15 13.63 6.85
CA TYR A 416 10.08 14.32 7.71
C TYR A 416 11.07 13.38 8.40
N VAL A 417 10.57 12.30 9.01
CA VAL A 417 11.41 11.26 9.65
C VAL A 417 12.34 10.62 8.62
N ALA A 418 11.82 10.29 7.44
CA ALA A 418 12.60 9.70 6.36
C ALA A 418 13.76 10.61 5.87
N VAL A 419 13.50 11.90 5.64
CA VAL A 419 14.53 12.83 5.12
C VAL A 419 15.53 13.30 6.18
N THR A 420 15.15 13.27 7.47
CA THR A 420 16.01 13.72 8.57
C THR A 420 16.76 12.59 9.25
N ARG A 421 16.39 11.33 9.00
CA ARG A 421 16.94 10.11 9.64
C ARG A 421 16.90 10.15 11.18
N ILE A 422 15.94 10.86 11.76
CA ILE A 422 15.82 10.99 13.22
C ILE A 422 15.63 9.60 13.87
N ALA A 423 14.97 8.67 13.21
CA ALA A 423 14.77 7.31 13.70
C ALA A 423 16.08 6.47 13.76
N GLU A 424 17.13 6.86 13.02
CA GLU A 424 18.43 6.17 13.04
C GLU A 424 19.32 6.65 14.20
N LEU A 425 18.95 7.73 14.85
CA LEU A 425 19.71 8.36 15.94
C LEU A 425 19.16 8.05 17.35
N SER A 426 18.06 7.29 17.42
CA SER A 426 17.39 6.90 18.69
C SER A 426 17.53 5.35 18.96
#